data_e63c7e2583a662e0b3cece2ce14ae7fc
#
_entry.id   e63c7e2583a662e0b3cece2ce14ae7fc
#
_cell.length_a   1.000
_cell.length_b   1.000
_cell.length_c   1.000
_cell.angle_alpha   90.00
_cell.angle_beta   90.00
_cell.angle_gamma   90.00
#
_symmetry.space_group_name_H-M   'P 1'
#
loop_
_entity.id
_entity.type
_entity.pdbx_description
1 polymer ?
#
loop_
_entity_poly.entity_id
_entity_poly.type
_entity_poly.pdbx_seq_one_letter_code
_entity_poly.pdbx_strand_id
1 'polypeptide(L)'
;MNLEISKVSIIGAGGWGTALANLLAAKGTPVRLWVREREVFEQIRDTRENKEFLPGIRLSAGLEPFQSLEDAMEGADVAVMAVPSHVYRGVLERLKPFFAGVKCLLSATKGIENDTLMIMSKVKDEVLGGTYKGYFACIAGPSFAGEVGLRHPTAVTLAICDRQMGEAIQQVFSTEFFRVYLSDDITGVELGGALKNVIAIGAGAVDGLGFGHNARAALITRGLAEITRLGVAMGAQPFTFAGLAGIGDLVLTCTGDLSRNRTVGMRIGRGERLDEITSHTSMVAEGVRTTLAAYRLGLKFGVDLPIIDEVYRILYEGKDPKAAVRDLMTRELKTERGHYSQEC
;
A
#
# COMPACT_ATOMS: atom_id res chain seq x y z
N MET A 1 -9.49 25.11 -16.38
CA MET A 1 -8.98 25.36 -15.01
C MET A 1 -7.47 25.29 -15.06
N ASN A 2 -6.78 26.24 -14.43
CA ASN A 2 -5.33 26.11 -14.25
C ASN A 2 -5.09 24.96 -13.27
N LEU A 3 -4.47 23.86 -13.74
CA LEU A 3 -4.19 22.65 -12.96
C LEU A 3 -2.84 22.75 -12.23
N GLU A 4 -2.31 23.95 -12.08
CA GLU A 4 -1.08 24.17 -11.33
C GLU A 4 -1.24 23.70 -9.88
N ILE A 5 -0.33 22.83 -9.45
CA ILE A 5 -0.26 22.33 -8.08
C ILE A 5 0.87 23.08 -7.38
N SER A 6 0.51 23.97 -6.48
CA SER A 6 1.44 24.83 -5.76
C SER A 6 1.75 24.37 -4.34
N LYS A 7 0.86 23.62 -3.70
CA LYS A 7 1.00 23.17 -2.32
C LYS A 7 0.44 21.75 -2.14
N VAL A 8 1.18 20.91 -1.46
CA VAL A 8 0.78 19.53 -1.14
C VAL A 8 0.71 19.35 0.37
N SER A 9 -0.41 18.80 0.84
CA SER A 9 -0.57 18.36 2.23
C SER A 9 -0.44 16.84 2.30
N ILE A 10 0.40 16.32 3.21
CA ILE A 10 0.55 14.88 3.44
C ILE A 10 0.04 14.55 4.83
N ILE A 11 -0.94 13.65 4.88
CA ILE A 11 -1.64 13.25 6.09
C ILE A 11 -1.10 11.90 6.55
N GLY A 12 -0.22 11.95 7.56
CA GLY A 12 0.43 10.78 8.15
C GLY A 12 1.94 10.79 7.99
N ALA A 13 2.64 10.87 9.12
CA ALA A 13 4.10 10.91 9.22
C ALA A 13 4.72 9.53 9.48
N GLY A 14 4.10 8.44 9.00
CA GLY A 14 4.75 7.15 8.88
C GLY A 14 5.91 7.19 7.88
N GLY A 15 6.69 6.12 7.77
CA GLY A 15 7.86 6.10 6.88
C GLY A 15 7.53 6.52 5.45
N TRP A 16 6.44 5.99 4.87
CA TRP A 16 6.04 6.31 3.49
C TRP A 16 5.58 7.76 3.32
N GLY A 17 4.72 8.26 4.22
CA GLY A 17 4.27 9.66 4.16
C GLY A 17 5.43 10.65 4.34
N THR A 18 6.35 10.37 5.26
CA THR A 18 7.57 11.18 5.46
C THR A 18 8.49 11.15 4.25
N ALA A 19 8.67 9.98 3.61
CA ALA A 19 9.50 9.87 2.39
C ALA A 19 8.91 10.65 1.22
N LEU A 20 7.59 10.58 0.98
CA LEU A 20 6.89 11.38 -0.04
C LEU A 20 6.96 12.87 0.25
N ALA A 21 6.76 13.27 1.53
CA ALA A 21 6.88 14.66 1.94
C ALA A 21 8.29 15.21 1.68
N ASN A 22 9.31 14.44 2.03
CA ASN A 22 10.70 14.82 1.81
C ASN A 22 11.06 14.90 0.32
N LEU A 23 10.56 13.95 -0.49
CA LEU A 23 10.75 13.95 -1.95
C LEU A 23 10.22 15.25 -2.58
N LEU A 24 8.98 15.63 -2.26
CA LEU A 24 8.34 16.83 -2.79
C LEU A 24 9.01 18.12 -2.31
N ALA A 25 9.30 18.19 -1.01
CA ALA A 25 9.95 19.34 -0.41
C ALA A 25 11.38 19.55 -0.95
N ALA A 26 12.12 18.45 -1.19
CA ALA A 26 13.45 18.52 -1.79
C ALA A 26 13.44 18.98 -3.25
N LYS A 27 12.32 18.77 -3.96
CA LYS A 27 12.07 19.30 -5.32
C LYS A 27 11.69 20.78 -5.33
N GLY A 28 11.39 21.37 -4.17
CA GLY A 28 10.98 22.76 -4.05
C GLY A 28 9.45 22.97 -3.97
N THR A 29 8.67 21.91 -3.93
CA THR A 29 7.22 22.00 -3.69
C THR A 29 6.97 22.28 -2.20
N PRO A 30 6.20 23.31 -1.82
CA PRO A 30 5.78 23.52 -0.43
C PRO A 30 4.97 22.33 0.10
N VAL A 31 5.44 21.71 1.18
CA VAL A 31 4.81 20.53 1.76
C VAL A 31 4.46 20.75 3.21
N ARG A 32 3.20 20.47 3.55
CA ARG A 32 2.71 20.40 4.92
C ARG A 32 2.50 18.94 5.30
N LEU A 33 3.15 18.52 6.39
CA LEU A 33 3.07 17.13 6.89
C LEU A 33 2.28 17.07 8.19
N TRP A 34 1.11 16.43 8.18
CA TRP A 34 0.40 16.18 9.42
C TRP A 34 1.05 15.02 10.20
N VAL A 35 1.41 15.30 11.46
CA VAL A 35 2.07 14.38 12.38
C VAL A 35 1.17 14.16 13.59
N ARG A 36 0.71 12.95 13.81
CA ARG A 36 -0.19 12.62 14.93
C ARG A 36 0.55 12.58 16.27
N GLU A 37 1.69 11.91 16.27
CA GLU A 37 2.51 11.69 17.45
C GLU A 37 3.32 12.95 17.80
N ARG A 38 3.17 13.46 19.03
CA ARG A 38 3.82 14.69 19.47
C ARG A 38 5.35 14.58 19.46
N GLU A 39 5.87 13.43 19.89
CA GLU A 39 7.30 13.18 19.92
C GLU A 39 7.92 13.20 18.51
N VAL A 40 7.23 12.61 17.54
CA VAL A 40 7.65 12.61 16.12
C VAL A 40 7.57 14.02 15.54
N PHE A 41 6.52 14.78 15.88
CA PHE A 41 6.39 16.19 15.46
C PHE A 41 7.57 17.03 15.98
N GLU A 42 7.91 16.93 17.27
CA GLU A 42 9.03 17.65 17.90
C GLU A 42 10.36 17.23 17.25
N GLN A 43 10.59 15.94 17.02
CA GLN A 43 11.80 15.45 16.31
C GLN A 43 11.93 16.07 14.92
N ILE A 44 10.89 16.03 14.10
CA ILE A 44 10.93 16.58 12.74
C ILE A 44 11.17 18.08 12.78
N ARG A 45 10.50 18.81 13.66
CA ARG A 45 10.66 20.26 13.83
C ARG A 45 12.07 20.65 14.26
N ASP A 46 12.61 19.98 15.27
CA ASP A 46 13.83 20.41 15.95
C ASP A 46 15.09 19.80 15.33
N THR A 47 15.03 18.54 14.84
CA THR A 47 16.20 17.81 14.33
C THR A 47 16.15 17.59 12.81
N ARG A 48 15.04 17.88 12.16
CA ARG A 48 14.84 17.59 10.72
C ARG A 48 15.03 16.09 10.40
N GLU A 49 14.57 15.22 11.29
CA GLU A 49 14.62 13.78 11.14
C GLU A 49 13.37 13.14 11.75
N ASN A 50 12.85 12.09 11.14
CA ASN A 50 11.82 11.22 11.70
C ASN A 50 12.50 9.91 12.14
N LYS A 51 13.05 9.90 13.35
CA LYS A 51 13.83 8.76 13.86
C LYS A 51 13.00 7.51 14.08
N GLU A 52 11.71 7.66 14.34
CA GLU A 52 10.80 6.53 14.60
C GLU A 52 10.45 5.78 13.31
N PHE A 53 10.10 6.51 12.23
CA PHE A 53 9.52 5.89 11.04
C PHE A 53 10.41 5.97 9.79
N LEU A 54 11.40 6.85 9.75
CA LEU A 54 12.34 7.02 8.64
C LEU A 54 13.73 7.43 9.14
N PRO A 55 14.36 6.58 9.98
CA PRO A 55 15.65 6.91 10.60
C PRO A 55 16.76 7.10 9.56
N GLY A 56 17.74 7.97 9.90
CA GLY A 56 18.92 8.23 9.09
C GLY A 56 18.68 9.12 7.85
N ILE A 57 17.46 9.61 7.66
CA ILE A 57 17.12 10.50 6.53
C ILE A 57 16.94 11.92 7.03
N ARG A 58 17.83 12.84 6.58
CA ARG A 58 17.66 14.27 6.83
C ARG A 58 16.56 14.84 5.95
N LEU A 59 15.58 15.50 6.58
CA LEU A 59 14.42 16.07 5.91
C LEU A 59 14.72 17.48 5.37
N SER A 60 14.21 17.77 4.17
CA SER A 60 14.32 19.05 3.49
C SER A 60 13.73 20.19 4.32
N ALA A 61 14.33 21.38 4.23
CA ALA A 61 13.85 22.58 4.90
C ALA A 61 12.43 23.00 4.46
N GLY A 62 12.05 22.68 3.21
CA GLY A 62 10.71 22.97 2.67
C GLY A 62 9.59 22.05 3.18
N LEU A 63 9.91 21.03 4.02
CA LEU A 63 8.92 20.22 4.70
C LEU A 63 8.56 20.86 6.05
N GLU A 64 7.29 21.20 6.25
CA GLU A 64 6.78 21.77 7.49
C GLU A 64 5.86 20.79 8.22
N PRO A 65 6.18 20.37 9.47
CA PRO A 65 5.33 19.49 10.25
C PRO A 65 4.21 20.26 10.96
N PHE A 66 3.03 19.66 11.07
CA PHE A 66 1.85 20.18 11.76
C PHE A 66 1.18 19.10 12.60
N GLN A 67 0.66 19.46 13.79
CA GLN A 67 -0.17 18.58 14.62
C GLN A 67 -1.66 18.76 14.37
N SER A 68 -2.08 19.95 13.94
CA SER A 68 -3.46 20.25 13.55
C SER A 68 -3.71 19.79 12.12
N LEU A 69 -4.84 19.08 11.90
CA LEU A 69 -5.30 18.74 10.53
C LEU A 69 -5.70 19.98 9.75
N GLU A 70 -6.30 20.98 10.41
CA GLU A 70 -6.68 22.25 9.80
C GLU A 70 -5.46 22.97 9.24
N ASP A 71 -4.44 23.19 10.09
CA ASP A 71 -3.21 23.86 9.67
C ASP A 71 -2.48 23.10 8.56
N ALA A 72 -2.46 21.76 8.66
CA ALA A 72 -1.84 20.93 7.63
C ALA A 72 -2.56 21.05 6.27
N MET A 73 -3.88 21.21 6.26
CA MET A 73 -4.70 21.29 5.04
C MET A 73 -4.82 22.69 4.45
N GLU A 74 -4.40 23.73 5.17
CA GLU A 74 -4.59 25.11 4.75
C GLU A 74 -3.94 25.41 3.39
N GLY A 75 -4.77 25.74 2.39
CA GLY A 75 -4.36 26.08 1.03
C GLY A 75 -3.78 24.91 0.23
N ALA A 76 -4.04 23.68 0.61
CA ALA A 76 -3.59 22.50 -0.13
C ALA A 76 -4.33 22.35 -1.47
N ASP A 77 -3.59 22.22 -2.56
CA ASP A 77 -4.13 21.79 -3.86
C ASP A 77 -4.31 20.28 -3.93
N VAL A 78 -3.39 19.54 -3.33
CA VAL A 78 -3.42 18.07 -3.26
C VAL A 78 -3.29 17.61 -1.80
N ALA A 79 -4.23 16.78 -1.36
CA ALA A 79 -4.16 16.09 -0.08
C ALA A 79 -3.74 14.64 -0.29
N VAL A 80 -2.62 14.22 0.30
CA VAL A 80 -2.09 12.86 0.22
C VAL A 80 -2.38 12.11 1.51
N MET A 81 -3.20 11.08 1.44
CA MET A 81 -3.49 10.18 2.57
C MET A 81 -2.44 9.08 2.66
N ALA A 82 -1.58 9.13 3.67
CA ALA A 82 -0.52 8.14 3.92
C ALA A 82 -0.64 7.51 5.32
N VAL A 83 -1.87 7.25 5.74
CA VAL A 83 -2.21 6.63 7.02
C VAL A 83 -2.51 5.14 6.85
N PRO A 84 -2.44 4.32 7.92
CA PRO A 84 -2.89 2.93 7.86
C PRO A 84 -4.37 2.80 7.45
N SER A 85 -4.70 1.70 6.74
CA SER A 85 -6.05 1.49 6.17
C SER A 85 -7.16 1.49 7.23
N HIS A 86 -6.90 0.95 8.41
CA HIS A 86 -7.89 0.86 9.49
C HIS A 86 -8.25 2.20 10.17
N VAL A 87 -7.45 3.24 9.97
CA VAL A 87 -7.77 4.59 10.47
C VAL A 87 -8.14 5.56 9.35
N TYR A 88 -8.09 5.10 8.09
CA TYR A 88 -8.30 5.94 6.91
C TYR A 88 -9.64 6.67 6.96
N ARG A 89 -10.73 5.93 7.20
CA ARG A 89 -12.10 6.50 7.30
C ARG A 89 -12.17 7.60 8.36
N GLY A 90 -11.79 7.30 9.59
CA GLY A 90 -11.90 8.26 10.69
C GLY A 90 -11.03 9.51 10.50
N VAL A 91 -9.85 9.37 9.86
CA VAL A 91 -9.03 10.52 9.49
C VAL A 91 -9.70 11.32 8.37
N LEU A 92 -10.26 10.66 7.36
CA LEU A 92 -10.95 11.31 6.24
C LEU A 92 -12.21 12.07 6.69
N GLU A 93 -12.97 11.51 7.64
CA GLU A 93 -14.13 12.18 8.25
C GLU A 93 -13.71 13.48 8.95
N ARG A 94 -12.61 13.46 9.69
CA ARG A 94 -12.04 14.66 10.35
C ARG A 94 -11.52 15.68 9.35
N LEU A 95 -11.05 15.24 8.19
CA LEU A 95 -10.57 16.12 7.11
C LEU A 95 -11.69 16.73 6.29
N LYS A 96 -12.89 16.15 6.29
CA LYS A 96 -14.02 16.56 5.45
C LYS A 96 -14.29 18.07 5.44
N PRO A 97 -14.23 18.81 6.57
CA PRO A 97 -14.44 20.27 6.59
C PRO A 97 -13.37 21.06 5.78
N PHE A 98 -12.17 20.49 5.58
CA PHE A 98 -11.02 21.18 5.01
C PHE A 98 -10.79 20.87 3.52
N PHE A 99 -11.72 20.18 2.86
CA PHE A 99 -11.59 19.83 1.42
C PHE A 99 -12.00 20.96 0.48
N ALA A 100 -12.46 22.10 1.00
CA ALA A 100 -12.78 23.26 0.15
C ALA A 100 -11.50 23.73 -0.57
N GLY A 101 -11.51 23.69 -1.92
CA GLY A 101 -10.35 24.09 -2.73
C GLY A 101 -9.33 22.98 -3.03
N VAL A 102 -9.41 21.84 -2.36
CA VAL A 102 -8.54 20.69 -2.68
C VAL A 102 -8.91 20.13 -4.06
N LYS A 103 -7.97 20.17 -4.99
CA LYS A 103 -8.16 19.73 -6.38
C LYS A 103 -8.11 18.20 -6.50
N CYS A 104 -7.22 17.54 -5.74
CA CYS A 104 -7.09 16.08 -5.77
C CYS A 104 -6.82 15.51 -4.37
N LEU A 105 -7.56 14.45 -4.03
CA LEU A 105 -7.25 13.55 -2.94
C LEU A 105 -6.47 12.34 -3.49
N LEU A 106 -5.20 12.21 -3.09
CA LEU A 106 -4.32 11.12 -3.49
C LEU A 106 -4.19 10.13 -2.34
N SER A 107 -4.58 8.88 -2.54
CA SER A 107 -4.37 7.80 -1.58
C SER A 107 -3.00 7.14 -1.81
N ALA A 108 -2.14 7.19 -0.82
CA ALA A 108 -0.90 6.43 -0.73
C ALA A 108 -1.02 5.27 0.30
N THR A 109 -2.23 5.06 0.82
CA THR A 109 -2.59 3.99 1.75
C THR A 109 -2.71 2.66 1.00
N LYS A 110 -2.09 1.62 1.53
CA LYS A 110 -2.09 0.27 0.95
C LYS A 110 -2.85 -0.68 1.87
N GLY A 111 -4.13 -0.93 1.59
CA GLY A 111 -4.96 -1.81 2.40
C GLY A 111 -6.43 -1.79 2.00
N ILE A 112 -7.22 -2.58 2.72
CA ILE A 112 -8.67 -2.73 2.55
C ILE A 112 -9.31 -2.54 3.92
N GLU A 113 -10.43 -1.84 4.00
CA GLU A 113 -11.17 -1.67 5.25
C GLU A 113 -11.90 -2.96 5.61
N ASN A 114 -11.65 -3.50 6.81
CA ASN A 114 -12.13 -4.85 7.18
C ASN A 114 -13.65 -4.96 7.40
N ASP A 115 -14.27 -3.89 7.91
CA ASP A 115 -15.68 -3.92 8.28
C ASP A 115 -16.60 -3.85 7.06
N THR A 116 -16.23 -3.05 6.07
CA THR A 116 -17.00 -2.83 4.85
C THR A 116 -16.48 -3.58 3.64
N LEU A 117 -15.24 -4.10 3.70
CA LEU A 117 -14.48 -4.69 2.60
C LEU A 117 -14.22 -3.71 1.45
N MET A 118 -14.17 -2.41 1.76
CA MET A 118 -13.95 -1.35 0.80
C MET A 118 -12.47 -1.05 0.57
N ILE A 119 -12.08 -0.82 -0.67
CA ILE A 119 -10.84 -0.15 -1.06
C ILE A 119 -10.95 1.35 -0.76
N MET A 120 -9.82 2.05 -0.65
CA MET A 120 -9.81 3.44 -0.15
C MET A 120 -10.59 4.42 -1.03
N SER A 121 -10.65 4.19 -2.34
CA SER A 121 -11.51 4.96 -3.26
C SER A 121 -12.99 4.86 -2.89
N LYS A 122 -13.46 3.67 -2.51
CA LYS A 122 -14.87 3.47 -2.09
C LYS A 122 -15.14 4.05 -0.71
N VAL A 123 -14.18 3.97 0.22
CA VAL A 123 -14.29 4.67 1.51
C VAL A 123 -14.39 6.18 1.29
N LYS A 124 -13.60 6.74 0.37
CA LYS A 124 -13.70 8.16 -0.01
C LYS A 124 -15.08 8.50 -0.59
N ASP A 125 -15.63 7.66 -1.46
CA ASP A 125 -16.95 7.88 -2.07
C ASP A 125 -18.03 7.94 -0.98
N GLU A 126 -17.96 7.06 0.01
CA GLU A 126 -18.93 7.01 1.12
C GLU A 126 -18.79 8.22 2.07
N VAL A 127 -17.56 8.54 2.50
CA VAL A 127 -17.32 9.59 3.50
C VAL A 127 -17.53 10.99 2.92
N LEU A 128 -16.96 11.28 1.76
CA LEU A 128 -17.02 12.62 1.16
C LEU A 128 -18.27 12.80 0.30
N GLY A 129 -18.78 11.73 -0.31
CA GLY A 129 -19.98 11.74 -1.15
C GLY A 129 -19.93 12.82 -2.23
N GLY A 130 -21.10 13.42 -2.49
CA GLY A 130 -21.23 14.50 -3.47
C GLY A 130 -20.71 15.87 -3.00
N THR A 131 -20.18 16.00 -1.79
CA THR A 131 -19.66 17.27 -1.27
C THR A 131 -18.26 17.60 -1.80
N TYR A 132 -17.45 16.59 -2.07
CA TYR A 132 -16.14 16.74 -2.69
C TYR A 132 -16.24 16.62 -4.21
N LYS A 133 -15.84 17.66 -4.90
CA LYS A 133 -15.89 17.79 -6.37
C LYS A 133 -14.52 17.61 -7.04
N GLY A 134 -13.46 17.44 -6.26
CA GLY A 134 -12.11 17.21 -6.77
C GLY A 134 -11.90 15.78 -7.26
N TYR A 135 -10.72 15.55 -7.80
CA TYR A 135 -10.31 14.25 -8.32
C TYR A 135 -9.85 13.30 -7.21
N PHE A 136 -9.93 12.01 -7.48
CA PHE A 136 -9.30 10.99 -6.66
C PHE A 136 -8.20 10.30 -7.45
N ALA A 137 -7.07 10.09 -6.80
CA ALA A 137 -5.94 9.32 -7.32
C ALA A 137 -5.45 8.31 -6.26
N CYS A 138 -4.76 7.27 -6.69
CA CYS A 138 -3.99 6.42 -5.80
C CYS A 138 -2.60 6.13 -6.38
N ILE A 139 -1.63 5.88 -5.48
CA ILE A 139 -0.24 5.59 -5.85
C ILE A 139 0.22 4.29 -5.22
N ALA A 140 0.77 3.37 -6.05
CA ALA A 140 1.38 2.12 -5.61
C ALA A 140 2.53 1.72 -6.53
N GLY A 141 3.39 0.82 -6.05
CA GLY A 141 4.55 0.33 -6.79
C GLY A 141 5.70 -0.01 -5.85
N PRO A 142 6.81 -0.57 -6.38
CA PRO A 142 7.98 -0.96 -5.60
C PRO A 142 8.68 0.27 -5.01
N SER A 143 8.43 0.56 -3.74
CA SER A 143 8.83 1.82 -3.09
C SER A 143 9.02 1.66 -1.59
N PHE A 144 10.12 1.05 -1.16
CA PHE A 144 10.49 1.11 0.26
C PHE A 144 10.83 2.54 0.66
N ALA A 145 10.22 3.01 1.75
CA ALA A 145 10.36 4.39 2.21
C ALA A 145 11.82 4.80 2.46
N GLY A 146 12.63 3.90 3.04
CA GLY A 146 14.06 4.12 3.26
C GLY A 146 14.83 4.34 1.97
N GLU A 147 14.59 3.53 0.94
CA GLU A 147 15.24 3.65 -0.35
C GLU A 147 14.85 4.94 -1.08
N VAL A 148 13.56 5.32 -1.03
CA VAL A 148 13.10 6.62 -1.55
C VAL A 148 13.75 7.77 -0.80
N GLY A 149 13.85 7.68 0.53
CA GLY A 149 14.54 8.66 1.37
C GLY A 149 16.02 8.81 1.04
N LEU A 150 16.68 7.72 0.66
CA LEU A 150 18.08 7.67 0.17
C LEU A 150 18.24 8.07 -1.30
N ARG A 151 17.13 8.44 -1.96
CA ARG A 151 17.11 8.80 -3.40
C ARG A 151 17.54 7.66 -4.33
N HIS A 152 17.28 6.41 -3.96
CA HIS A 152 17.49 5.29 -4.87
C HIS A 152 16.46 5.31 -6.00
N PRO A 153 16.84 4.89 -7.23
CA PRO A 153 15.93 4.84 -8.36
C PRO A 153 14.65 4.05 -8.03
N THR A 154 13.50 4.72 -8.13
CA THR A 154 12.21 4.17 -7.77
C THR A 154 11.19 4.49 -8.86
N ALA A 155 10.35 3.54 -9.23
CA ALA A 155 9.26 3.74 -10.17
C ALA A 155 7.94 3.25 -9.58
N VAL A 156 6.87 4.07 -9.73
CA VAL A 156 5.55 3.79 -9.20
C VAL A 156 4.46 4.08 -10.21
N THR A 157 3.26 3.54 -9.98
CA THR A 157 2.06 3.84 -10.76
C THR A 157 1.16 4.79 -9.98
N LEU A 158 0.73 5.87 -10.61
CA LEU A 158 -0.33 6.76 -10.18
C LEU A 158 -1.59 6.46 -11.00
N ALA A 159 -2.64 6.01 -10.35
CA ALA A 159 -3.91 5.77 -11.02
C ALA A 159 -4.91 6.89 -10.75
N ILE A 160 -5.50 7.42 -11.82
CA ILE A 160 -6.48 8.50 -11.81
C ILE A 160 -7.28 8.49 -13.12
N CYS A 161 -8.59 8.76 -13.06
CA CYS A 161 -9.44 8.77 -14.25
C CYS A 161 -9.22 10.01 -15.14
N ASP A 162 -8.89 11.15 -14.55
CA ASP A 162 -8.64 12.38 -15.32
C ASP A 162 -7.18 12.49 -15.72
N ARG A 163 -6.93 12.45 -17.03
CA ARG A 163 -5.57 12.46 -17.58
C ARG A 163 -4.82 13.76 -17.30
N GLN A 164 -5.49 14.91 -17.40
CA GLN A 164 -4.83 16.21 -17.24
C GLN A 164 -4.38 16.43 -15.79
N MET A 165 -5.23 16.10 -14.83
CA MET A 165 -4.87 16.11 -13.41
C MET A 165 -3.77 15.07 -13.12
N GLY A 166 -3.84 13.89 -13.76
CA GLY A 166 -2.81 12.86 -13.67
C GLY A 166 -1.44 13.37 -14.11
N GLU A 167 -1.36 14.02 -15.26
CA GLU A 167 -0.13 14.63 -15.79
C GLU A 167 0.42 15.72 -14.86
N ALA A 168 -0.46 16.55 -14.28
CA ALA A 168 -0.05 17.58 -13.32
C ALA A 168 0.55 16.96 -12.04
N ILE A 169 -0.10 15.92 -11.46
CA ILE A 169 0.43 15.22 -10.30
C ILE A 169 1.71 14.48 -10.65
N GLN A 170 1.77 13.81 -11.82
CA GLN A 170 2.96 13.11 -12.31
C GLN A 170 4.17 14.06 -12.36
N GLN A 171 4.00 15.28 -12.88
CA GLN A 171 5.05 16.28 -12.93
C GLN A 171 5.52 16.69 -11.54
N VAL A 172 4.60 16.89 -10.59
CA VAL A 172 4.95 17.28 -9.21
C VAL A 172 5.73 16.17 -8.50
N PHE A 173 5.32 14.91 -8.64
CA PHE A 173 5.95 13.79 -7.94
C PHE A 173 7.21 13.24 -8.63
N SER A 174 7.36 13.39 -9.95
CA SER A 174 8.53 12.85 -10.67
C SER A 174 9.79 13.68 -10.41
N THR A 175 10.90 12.97 -10.16
CA THR A 175 12.25 13.53 -10.00
C THR A 175 13.23 12.72 -10.84
N GLU A 176 14.52 13.02 -10.79
CA GLU A 176 15.58 12.24 -11.47
C GLU A 176 15.70 10.79 -10.95
N PHE A 177 15.26 10.53 -9.69
CA PHE A 177 15.31 9.20 -9.05
C PHE A 177 13.94 8.61 -8.73
N PHE A 178 12.86 9.37 -8.86
CA PHE A 178 11.49 8.90 -8.61
C PHE A 178 10.62 9.10 -9.85
N ARG A 179 10.25 8.00 -10.50
CA ARG A 179 9.48 8.03 -11.76
C ARG A 179 8.04 7.57 -11.53
N VAL A 180 7.11 8.39 -11.98
CA VAL A 180 5.66 8.11 -11.88
C VAL A 180 5.13 7.73 -13.27
N TYR A 181 4.42 6.60 -13.38
CA TYR A 181 3.68 6.18 -14.57
C TYR A 181 2.19 6.33 -14.31
N LEU A 182 1.44 6.80 -15.31
CA LEU A 182 -0.01 6.96 -15.21
C LEU A 182 -0.76 5.66 -15.53
N SER A 183 -1.91 5.48 -14.88
CA SER A 183 -2.91 4.45 -15.15
C SER A 183 -4.30 5.04 -14.95
N ASP A 184 -5.30 4.47 -15.59
CA ASP A 184 -6.72 4.76 -15.38
C ASP A 184 -7.42 3.71 -14.48
N ASP A 185 -6.71 2.64 -14.10
CA ASP A 185 -7.24 1.55 -13.28
C ASP A 185 -6.97 1.78 -11.77
N ILE A 186 -7.80 2.61 -11.14
CA ILE A 186 -7.73 2.86 -9.69
C ILE A 186 -7.91 1.54 -8.91
N THR A 187 -8.88 0.72 -9.28
CA THR A 187 -9.19 -0.53 -8.57
C THR A 187 -8.01 -1.50 -8.59
N GLY A 188 -7.38 -1.68 -9.75
CA GLY A 188 -6.23 -2.57 -9.89
C GLY A 188 -5.01 -2.11 -9.11
N VAL A 189 -4.71 -0.81 -9.12
CA VAL A 189 -3.57 -0.22 -8.40
C VAL A 189 -3.78 -0.32 -6.88
N GLU A 190 -4.98 -0.04 -6.36
CA GLU A 190 -5.30 -0.19 -4.94
C GLU A 190 -5.21 -1.65 -4.49
N LEU A 191 -5.81 -2.58 -5.25
CA LEU A 191 -5.81 -4.01 -4.91
C LEU A 191 -4.41 -4.63 -5.00
N GLY A 192 -3.64 -4.31 -6.02
CA GLY A 192 -2.25 -4.76 -6.14
C GLY A 192 -1.42 -4.32 -4.92
N GLY A 193 -1.49 -3.04 -4.57
CA GLY A 193 -0.81 -2.47 -3.41
C GLY A 193 -1.25 -3.06 -2.06
N ALA A 194 -2.52 -3.47 -1.93
CA ALA A 194 -3.06 -4.06 -0.71
C ALA A 194 -2.74 -5.57 -0.60
N LEU A 195 -3.10 -6.36 -1.62
CA LEU A 195 -3.06 -7.83 -1.58
C LEU A 195 -1.64 -8.41 -1.61
N LYS A 196 -0.66 -7.70 -2.22
CA LYS A 196 0.75 -8.10 -2.17
C LYS A 196 1.26 -8.36 -0.75
N ASN A 197 0.73 -7.61 0.22
CA ASN A 197 1.15 -7.72 1.62
C ASN A 197 0.76 -9.08 2.23
N VAL A 198 -0.35 -9.67 1.78
CA VAL A 198 -0.80 -11.01 2.19
C VAL A 198 0.16 -12.07 1.65
N ILE A 199 0.49 -11.97 0.35
CA ILE A 199 1.42 -12.90 -0.29
C ILE A 199 2.83 -12.78 0.31
N ALA A 200 3.23 -11.57 0.71
CA ALA A 200 4.51 -11.36 1.38
C ALA A 200 4.60 -12.05 2.75
N ILE A 201 3.50 -12.15 3.50
CA ILE A 201 3.45 -12.96 4.73
C ILE A 201 3.68 -14.44 4.37
N GLY A 202 2.98 -14.97 3.36
CA GLY A 202 3.19 -16.32 2.87
C GLY A 202 4.63 -16.59 2.43
N ALA A 203 5.24 -15.65 1.68
CA ALA A 203 6.64 -15.74 1.25
C ALA A 203 7.60 -15.77 2.45
N GLY A 204 7.35 -14.92 3.45
CA GLY A 204 8.10 -14.93 4.69
C GLY A 204 7.97 -16.25 5.44
N ALA A 205 6.77 -16.83 5.52
CA ALA A 205 6.55 -18.13 6.17
C ALA A 205 7.35 -19.26 5.46
N VAL A 206 7.37 -19.27 4.14
CA VAL A 206 8.19 -20.18 3.32
C VAL A 206 9.68 -20.04 3.65
N ASP A 207 10.18 -18.79 3.72
CA ASP A 207 11.57 -18.51 4.10
C ASP A 207 11.86 -18.95 5.55
N GLY A 208 10.94 -18.69 6.49
CA GLY A 208 11.07 -19.07 7.89
C GLY A 208 11.11 -20.58 8.13
N LEU A 209 10.41 -21.36 7.29
CA LEU A 209 10.43 -22.82 7.25
C LEU A 209 11.74 -23.38 6.65
N GLY A 210 12.61 -22.55 6.10
CA GLY A 210 13.84 -22.99 5.43
C GLY A 210 13.63 -23.55 4.03
N PHE A 211 12.49 -23.29 3.38
CA PHE A 211 12.27 -23.69 1.99
C PHE A 211 13.05 -22.79 1.02
N GLY A 212 13.47 -23.38 -0.10
CA GLY A 212 14.34 -22.71 -1.06
C GLY A 212 13.64 -21.72 -1.98
N HIS A 213 14.45 -21.15 -2.89
CA HIS A 213 14.01 -20.14 -3.86
C HIS A 213 12.89 -20.61 -4.79
N ASN A 214 12.84 -21.91 -5.14
CA ASN A 214 11.77 -22.46 -5.99
C ASN A 214 10.40 -22.29 -5.35
N ALA A 215 10.27 -22.62 -4.04
CA ALA A 215 9.01 -22.49 -3.31
C ALA A 215 8.57 -21.02 -3.24
N ARG A 216 9.49 -20.08 -2.98
CA ARG A 216 9.19 -18.65 -2.95
C ARG A 216 8.79 -18.13 -4.34
N ALA A 217 9.50 -18.53 -5.40
CA ALA A 217 9.16 -18.13 -6.77
C ALA A 217 7.78 -18.64 -7.19
N ALA A 218 7.48 -19.92 -6.90
CA ALA A 218 6.16 -20.50 -7.16
C ALA A 218 5.05 -19.76 -6.39
N LEU A 219 5.27 -19.46 -5.10
CA LEU A 219 4.32 -18.73 -4.28
C LEU A 219 4.06 -17.30 -4.81
N ILE A 220 5.09 -16.56 -5.22
CA ILE A 220 4.95 -15.23 -5.81
C ILE A 220 4.13 -15.30 -7.10
N THR A 221 4.46 -16.23 -8.00
CA THR A 221 3.75 -16.39 -9.29
C THR A 221 2.29 -16.79 -9.09
N ARG A 222 2.02 -17.75 -8.22
CA ARG A 222 0.66 -18.19 -7.94
C ARG A 222 -0.13 -17.15 -7.15
N GLY A 223 0.54 -16.45 -6.21
CA GLY A 223 -0.05 -15.34 -5.48
C GLY A 223 -0.47 -14.19 -6.40
N LEU A 224 0.35 -13.84 -7.41
CA LEU A 224 -0.03 -12.87 -8.43
C LEU A 224 -1.28 -13.30 -9.19
N ALA A 225 -1.39 -14.59 -9.52
CA ALA A 225 -2.59 -15.13 -10.19
C ALA A 225 -3.85 -15.00 -9.32
N GLU A 226 -3.73 -15.19 -7.99
CA GLU A 226 -4.84 -14.99 -7.04
C GLU A 226 -5.24 -13.50 -6.96
N ILE A 227 -4.26 -12.61 -6.80
CA ILE A 227 -4.48 -11.16 -6.80
C ILE A 227 -5.19 -10.73 -8.08
N THR A 228 -4.74 -11.24 -9.24
CA THR A 228 -5.34 -10.91 -10.54
C THR A 228 -6.79 -11.40 -10.63
N ARG A 229 -7.06 -12.65 -10.20
CA ARG A 229 -8.44 -13.19 -10.23
C ARG A 229 -9.40 -12.36 -9.37
N LEU A 230 -9.00 -12.07 -8.13
CA LEU A 230 -9.82 -11.25 -7.25
C LEU A 230 -9.97 -9.83 -7.79
N GLY A 231 -8.88 -9.23 -8.29
CA GLY A 231 -8.91 -7.90 -8.86
C GLY A 231 -9.85 -7.79 -10.06
N VAL A 232 -9.80 -8.73 -10.99
CA VAL A 232 -10.71 -8.79 -12.15
C VAL A 232 -12.16 -8.98 -11.72
N ALA A 233 -12.42 -9.83 -10.73
CA ALA A 233 -13.76 -10.00 -10.17
C ALA A 233 -14.31 -8.71 -9.52
N MET A 234 -13.41 -7.84 -9.05
CA MET A 234 -13.74 -6.51 -8.50
C MET A 234 -13.71 -5.38 -9.54
N GLY A 235 -13.51 -5.69 -10.83
CA GLY A 235 -13.55 -4.73 -11.93
C GLY A 235 -12.20 -4.09 -12.31
N ALA A 236 -11.08 -4.64 -11.84
CA ALA A 236 -9.75 -4.20 -12.25
C ALA A 236 -9.35 -4.75 -13.62
N GLN A 237 -8.42 -4.07 -14.28
CA GLN A 237 -7.84 -4.52 -15.56
C GLN A 237 -6.73 -5.56 -15.29
N PRO A 238 -6.72 -6.73 -15.96
CA PRO A 238 -5.74 -7.79 -15.71
C PRO A 238 -4.29 -7.33 -15.90
N PHE A 239 -4.03 -6.48 -16.91
CA PHE A 239 -2.67 -5.98 -17.20
C PHE A 239 -2.08 -5.07 -16.13
N THR A 240 -2.90 -4.45 -15.28
CA THR A 240 -2.42 -3.66 -14.13
C THR A 240 -1.54 -4.51 -13.20
N PHE A 241 -1.89 -5.78 -13.04
CA PHE A 241 -1.14 -6.70 -12.17
C PHE A 241 0.20 -7.17 -12.77
N ALA A 242 0.39 -7.05 -14.08
CA ALA A 242 1.68 -7.27 -14.74
C ALA A 242 2.63 -6.05 -14.63
N GLY A 243 2.14 -4.92 -14.10
CA GLY A 243 2.87 -3.67 -13.97
C GLY A 243 3.53 -3.45 -12.60
N LEU A 244 3.93 -2.19 -12.37
CA LEU A 244 4.64 -1.77 -11.14
C LEU A 244 3.78 -1.96 -9.88
N ALA A 245 2.48 -1.63 -9.93
CA ALA A 245 1.58 -1.77 -8.80
C ALA A 245 1.17 -3.24 -8.53
N GLY A 246 1.40 -4.15 -9.48
CA GLY A 246 1.19 -5.59 -9.35
C GLY A 246 2.48 -6.34 -9.07
N ILE A 247 3.04 -7.02 -10.09
CA ILE A 247 4.23 -7.87 -9.94
C ILE A 247 5.45 -7.11 -9.40
N GLY A 248 5.65 -5.85 -9.78
CA GLY A 248 6.79 -5.06 -9.31
C GLY A 248 6.79 -4.89 -7.79
N ASP A 249 5.68 -4.43 -7.22
CA ASP A 249 5.54 -4.23 -5.77
C ASP A 249 5.44 -5.57 -5.01
N LEU A 250 4.86 -6.60 -5.64
CA LEU A 250 4.77 -7.95 -5.09
C LEU A 250 6.17 -8.57 -4.92
N VAL A 251 6.99 -8.57 -5.97
CA VAL A 251 8.35 -9.12 -5.93
C VAL A 251 9.17 -8.39 -4.87
N LEU A 252 9.20 -7.05 -4.90
CA LEU A 252 9.91 -6.26 -3.89
C LEU A 252 9.49 -6.64 -2.47
N THR A 253 8.18 -6.74 -2.22
CA THR A 253 7.66 -6.99 -0.88
C THR A 253 7.90 -8.42 -0.40
N CYS A 254 7.91 -9.40 -1.31
CA CYS A 254 8.17 -10.81 -1.00
C CYS A 254 9.65 -11.18 -0.88
N THR A 255 10.56 -10.35 -1.42
CA THR A 255 12.01 -10.67 -1.44
C THR A 255 12.86 -9.70 -0.63
N GLY A 256 12.41 -8.45 -0.47
CA GLY A 256 13.20 -7.41 0.19
C GLY A 256 13.20 -7.54 1.72
N ASP A 257 14.35 -7.31 2.33
CA ASP A 257 14.55 -7.42 3.79
C ASP A 257 13.86 -6.31 4.58
N LEU A 258 13.52 -5.19 3.92
CA LEU A 258 12.77 -4.09 4.51
C LEU A 258 11.25 -4.35 4.58
N SER A 259 10.78 -5.50 4.09
CA SER A 259 9.37 -5.86 4.10
C SER A 259 8.91 -6.35 5.48
N ARG A 260 8.16 -5.51 6.19
CA ARG A 260 7.55 -5.86 7.47
C ARG A 260 6.63 -7.09 7.39
N ASN A 261 5.88 -7.21 6.30
CA ASN A 261 4.97 -8.35 6.10
C ASN A 261 5.75 -9.66 5.91
N ARG A 262 6.83 -9.64 5.12
CA ARG A 262 7.73 -10.79 4.98
C ARG A 262 8.38 -11.15 6.32
N THR A 263 8.81 -10.17 7.10
CA THR A 263 9.39 -10.39 8.44
C THR A 263 8.39 -11.06 9.39
N VAL A 264 7.13 -10.63 9.43
CA VAL A 264 6.07 -11.29 10.20
C VAL A 264 5.92 -12.74 9.76
N GLY A 265 5.80 -12.99 8.47
CA GLY A 265 5.71 -14.36 7.93
C GLY A 265 6.91 -15.22 8.30
N MET A 266 8.13 -14.68 8.19
CA MET A 266 9.36 -15.40 8.54
C MET A 266 9.41 -15.81 10.03
N ARG A 267 8.98 -14.94 10.93
CA ARG A 267 8.87 -15.26 12.36
C ARG A 267 7.83 -16.35 12.62
N ILE A 268 6.67 -16.27 11.97
CA ILE A 268 5.62 -17.31 12.02
C ILE A 268 6.16 -18.65 11.50
N GLY A 269 6.87 -18.66 10.36
CA GLY A 269 7.48 -19.86 9.80
C GLY A 269 8.54 -20.50 10.71
N ARG A 270 9.14 -19.72 11.61
CA ARG A 270 10.07 -20.18 12.66
C ARG A 270 9.37 -20.67 13.93
N GLY A 271 8.04 -20.60 13.97
CA GLY A 271 7.21 -21.10 15.08
C GLY A 271 6.81 -20.05 16.10
N GLU A 272 7.08 -18.75 15.87
CA GLU A 272 6.61 -17.67 16.74
C GLU A 272 5.11 -17.42 16.52
N ARG A 273 4.39 -17.05 17.57
CA ARG A 273 2.95 -16.76 17.49
C ARG A 273 2.71 -15.31 17.06
N LEU A 274 1.59 -15.07 16.37
CA LEU A 274 1.23 -13.73 15.88
C LEU A 274 1.09 -12.70 17.02
N ASP A 275 0.49 -13.10 18.14
CA ASP A 275 0.33 -12.25 19.33
C ASP A 275 1.68 -11.81 19.92
N GLU A 276 2.66 -12.71 19.98
CA GLU A 276 4.04 -12.40 20.41
C GLU A 276 4.73 -11.44 19.44
N ILE A 277 4.54 -11.66 18.13
CA ILE A 277 5.14 -10.82 17.08
C ILE A 277 4.60 -9.39 17.15
N THR A 278 3.28 -9.24 17.36
CA THR A 278 2.61 -7.94 17.34
C THR A 278 2.78 -7.14 18.62
N SER A 279 3.00 -7.80 19.77
CA SER A 279 3.19 -7.13 21.06
C SER A 279 4.50 -6.33 21.15
N HIS A 280 5.50 -6.68 20.35
CA HIS A 280 6.85 -6.08 20.37
C HIS A 280 7.10 -5.08 19.22
N THR A 281 6.10 -4.74 18.42
CA THR A 281 6.28 -3.80 17.29
C THR A 281 5.25 -2.69 17.31
N SER A 282 5.72 -1.44 17.36
CA SER A 282 4.89 -0.24 17.14
C SER A 282 4.41 -0.11 15.68
N MET A 283 5.02 -0.85 14.77
CA MET A 283 4.74 -0.76 13.33
C MET A 283 3.74 -1.81 12.87
N VAL A 284 2.60 -1.36 12.36
CA VAL A 284 1.54 -2.22 11.83
C VAL A 284 1.99 -2.92 10.54
N ALA A 285 1.94 -4.25 10.53
CA ALA A 285 2.03 -5.02 9.29
C ALA A 285 0.62 -5.05 8.64
N GLU A 286 0.40 -4.21 7.65
CA GLU A 286 -0.90 -4.09 6.95
C GLU A 286 -1.41 -5.44 6.41
N GLY A 287 -0.51 -6.34 6.02
CA GLY A 287 -0.84 -7.67 5.51
C GLY A 287 -1.67 -8.51 6.46
N VAL A 288 -1.44 -8.40 7.78
CA VAL A 288 -2.23 -9.15 8.77
C VAL A 288 -3.71 -8.76 8.66
N ARG A 289 -4.03 -7.47 8.69
CA ARG A 289 -5.41 -6.99 8.56
C ARG A 289 -5.98 -7.24 7.17
N THR A 290 -5.19 -7.00 6.13
CA THR A 290 -5.59 -7.21 4.73
C THR A 290 -5.90 -8.67 4.44
N THR A 291 -5.27 -9.63 5.13
CA THR A 291 -5.57 -11.06 4.97
C THR A 291 -7.03 -11.37 5.29
N LEU A 292 -7.57 -10.82 6.39
CA LEU A 292 -8.97 -11.02 6.75
C LEU A 292 -9.91 -10.44 5.69
N ALA A 293 -9.64 -9.23 5.21
CA ALA A 293 -10.44 -8.61 4.16
C ALA A 293 -10.35 -9.40 2.84
N ALA A 294 -9.16 -9.84 2.43
CA ALA A 294 -8.93 -10.59 1.20
C ALA A 294 -9.66 -11.95 1.23
N TYR A 295 -9.59 -12.68 2.35
CA TYR A 295 -10.33 -13.93 2.56
C TYR A 295 -11.84 -13.70 2.40
N ARG A 296 -12.41 -12.70 3.09
CA ARG A 296 -13.84 -12.36 3.02
C ARG A 296 -14.26 -11.90 1.61
N LEU A 297 -13.40 -11.17 0.90
CA LEU A 297 -13.64 -10.77 -0.49
C LEU A 297 -13.64 -11.99 -1.42
N GLY A 298 -12.73 -12.97 -1.22
CA GLY A 298 -12.74 -14.24 -1.95
C GLY A 298 -14.08 -14.94 -1.83
N LEU A 299 -14.61 -15.07 -0.60
CA LEU A 299 -15.93 -15.65 -0.35
C LEU A 299 -17.06 -14.83 -1.01
N LYS A 300 -17.03 -13.51 -0.86
CA LYS A 300 -18.06 -12.60 -1.38
C LYS A 300 -18.15 -12.65 -2.92
N PHE A 301 -17.03 -12.74 -3.62
CA PHE A 301 -16.97 -12.76 -5.08
C PHE A 301 -16.91 -14.19 -5.67
N GLY A 302 -16.90 -15.24 -4.83
CA GLY A 302 -16.80 -16.63 -5.28
C GLY A 302 -15.48 -16.95 -6.00
N VAL A 303 -14.37 -16.36 -5.57
CA VAL A 303 -13.05 -16.51 -6.19
C VAL A 303 -12.18 -17.47 -5.37
N ASP A 304 -11.62 -18.52 -6.02
CA ASP A 304 -10.69 -19.48 -5.41
C ASP A 304 -9.32 -18.81 -5.14
N LEU A 305 -8.98 -18.63 -3.86
CA LEU A 305 -7.79 -17.92 -3.39
C LEU A 305 -6.97 -18.81 -2.41
N PRO A 306 -6.49 -19.98 -2.84
CA PRO A 306 -5.90 -20.97 -1.94
C PRO A 306 -4.72 -20.47 -1.10
N ILE A 307 -3.83 -19.63 -1.64
CA ILE A 307 -2.70 -19.09 -0.89
C ILE A 307 -3.19 -18.10 0.17
N ILE A 308 -4.11 -17.21 -0.21
CA ILE A 308 -4.71 -16.24 0.72
C ILE A 308 -5.48 -16.97 1.83
N ASP A 309 -6.22 -18.03 1.50
CA ASP A 309 -6.95 -18.86 2.45
C ASP A 309 -6.01 -19.53 3.44
N GLU A 310 -4.88 -20.08 2.98
CA GLU A 310 -3.90 -20.69 3.87
C GLU A 310 -3.19 -19.66 4.76
N VAL A 311 -2.86 -18.47 4.23
CA VAL A 311 -2.33 -17.37 5.05
C VAL A 311 -3.35 -16.93 6.11
N TYR A 312 -4.64 -16.87 5.76
CA TYR A 312 -5.71 -16.58 6.71
C TYR A 312 -5.77 -17.64 7.83
N ARG A 313 -5.76 -18.93 7.48
CA ARG A 313 -5.78 -20.02 8.48
C ARG A 313 -4.57 -20.01 9.40
N ILE A 314 -3.39 -19.70 8.86
CA ILE A 314 -2.18 -19.55 9.68
C ILE A 314 -2.35 -18.40 10.68
N LEU A 315 -2.81 -17.24 10.24
CA LEU A 315 -2.88 -16.04 11.08
C LEU A 315 -4.03 -16.06 12.09
N TYR A 316 -5.19 -16.60 11.70
CA TYR A 316 -6.43 -16.46 12.46
C TYR A 316 -6.97 -17.78 13.05
N GLU A 317 -6.57 -18.92 12.51
CA GLU A 317 -7.02 -20.23 12.98
C GLU A 317 -5.87 -21.06 13.60
N GLY A 318 -4.65 -20.53 13.62
CA GLY A 318 -3.49 -21.19 14.22
C GLY A 318 -2.99 -22.41 13.46
N LYS A 319 -3.27 -22.50 12.14
CA LYS A 319 -2.81 -23.61 11.31
C LYS A 319 -1.28 -23.61 11.21
N ASP A 320 -0.69 -24.81 11.35
CA ASP A 320 0.75 -24.99 11.16
C ASP A 320 1.19 -24.61 9.74
N PRO A 321 2.20 -23.72 9.56
CA PRO A 321 2.67 -23.31 8.23
C PRO A 321 3.17 -24.48 7.36
N LYS A 322 3.76 -25.53 7.94
CA LYS A 322 4.17 -26.75 7.18
C LYS A 322 2.96 -27.50 6.65
N ALA A 323 1.89 -27.60 7.45
CA ALA A 323 0.63 -28.20 7.02
C ALA A 323 0.01 -27.40 5.88
N ALA A 324 0.00 -26.07 5.96
CA ALA A 324 -0.51 -25.20 4.91
C ALA A 324 0.24 -25.40 3.57
N VAL A 325 1.57 -25.47 3.59
CA VAL A 325 2.36 -25.74 2.38
C VAL A 325 2.03 -27.13 1.81
N ARG A 326 1.93 -28.14 2.66
CA ARG A 326 1.55 -29.50 2.21
C ARG A 326 0.18 -29.49 1.55
N ASP A 327 -0.80 -28.83 2.16
CA ASP A 327 -2.17 -28.80 1.62
C ASP A 327 -2.22 -28.07 0.27
N LEU A 328 -1.46 -26.97 0.10
CA LEU A 328 -1.31 -26.31 -1.20
C LEU A 328 -0.70 -27.23 -2.26
N MET A 329 0.32 -28.01 -1.90
CA MET A 329 1.04 -28.91 -2.83
C MET A 329 0.25 -30.19 -3.19
N THR A 330 -0.71 -30.58 -2.36
CA THR A 330 -1.53 -31.79 -2.56
C THR A 330 -2.92 -31.49 -3.11
N ARG A 331 -3.20 -30.24 -3.47
CA ARG A 331 -4.45 -29.86 -4.16
C ARG A 331 -4.60 -30.61 -5.47
N GLU A 332 -5.85 -30.75 -5.92
CA GLU A 332 -6.18 -31.29 -7.23
C GLU A 332 -5.34 -30.64 -8.34
N LEU A 333 -4.81 -31.48 -9.24
CA LEU A 333 -4.00 -31.00 -10.36
C LEU A 333 -4.85 -30.17 -11.32
N LYS A 334 -4.37 -28.99 -11.67
CA LYS A 334 -5.06 -28.05 -12.56
C LYS A 334 -4.11 -27.57 -13.67
N THR A 335 -4.68 -27.12 -14.78
CA THR A 335 -3.91 -26.39 -15.78
C THR A 335 -3.51 -25.04 -15.24
N GLU A 336 -2.34 -24.51 -15.63
CA GLU A 336 -1.84 -23.22 -15.14
C GLU A 336 -2.79 -22.06 -15.54
N ARG A 337 -3.38 -22.11 -16.74
CA ARG A 337 -4.28 -21.07 -17.27
C ARG A 337 -5.79 -21.35 -17.01
N GLY A 338 -6.13 -22.43 -16.34
CA GLY A 338 -7.53 -22.79 -16.05
C GLY A 338 -8.26 -23.50 -17.18
N HIS A 339 -7.91 -23.30 -18.44
CA HIS A 339 -8.47 -23.99 -19.61
C HIS A 339 -7.35 -24.46 -20.53
N TYR A 340 -7.47 -25.69 -21.01
CA TYR A 340 -6.64 -26.24 -22.08
C TYR A 340 -7.34 -25.90 -23.40
N SER A 341 -6.68 -25.12 -24.28
CA SER A 341 -7.24 -24.93 -25.63
C SER A 341 -7.15 -26.26 -26.36
N GLN A 342 -8.24 -26.70 -26.99
CA GLN A 342 -8.24 -27.93 -27.81
C GLN A 342 -7.52 -27.74 -29.16
N GLU A 343 -7.03 -26.54 -29.44
CA GLU A 343 -6.29 -26.18 -30.64
C GLU A 343 -4.78 -26.08 -30.33
N CYS A 344 -4.09 -27.21 -30.45
CA CYS A 344 -2.64 -27.27 -30.64
C CYS A 344 -2.35 -27.99 -31.96
#